data_9d717d1ee721fd895e7d01b00f37c2ac
#
_entry.id   9d717d1ee721fd895e7d01b00f37c2ac
#
_cell.length_a   1.000
_cell.length_b   1.000
_cell.length_c   1.000
_cell.angle_alpha   90.00
_cell.angle_beta   90.00
_cell.angle_gamma   90.00
#
_symmetry.space_group_name_H-M   'P 1'
#
loop_
_entity.id
_entity.type
_entity.pdbx_description
1 polymer ?
#
loop_
_entity_poly.entity_id
_entity_poly.type
_entity_poly.pdbx_seq_one_letter_code
_entity_poly.pdbx_strand_id
1 'polypeptide(L)'
;MPEFLNPFSGKLPDRKLTLEELIRAIRLDLAAEHEAVHLYMAHADATDHPLARKVLIDIANEERVHAGEFQRLLNLLAPDEANLMAKGAEEVDEMKNKLGL
;
A
#
# COMPACT_ATOMS: atom_id res chain seq x y z
N MET A 1 7.05 -4.61 13.72
CA MET A 1 6.61 -3.70 12.66
C MET A 1 6.54 -2.30 13.22
N PRO A 2 7.08 -1.30 12.55
CA PRO A 2 6.94 0.04 13.06
C PRO A 2 5.47 0.48 13.02
N GLU A 3 5.00 1.03 14.11
CA GLU A 3 3.71 1.68 14.15
C GLU A 3 3.89 3.10 13.65
N PHE A 4 3.13 3.47 12.64
CA PHE A 4 3.14 4.84 12.15
C PHE A 4 2.27 5.69 13.07
N LEU A 5 2.86 6.72 13.66
CA LEU A 5 2.09 7.69 14.43
C LEU A 5 1.22 8.49 13.48
N ASN A 6 -0.08 8.28 13.59
CA ASN A 6 -1.08 8.99 12.80
C ASN A 6 -2.11 9.59 13.76
N PRO A 7 -2.30 10.92 13.77
CA PRO A 7 -3.29 11.54 14.64
C PRO A 7 -4.72 11.08 14.37
N PHE A 8 -4.97 10.49 13.19
CA PHE A 8 -6.28 9.96 12.82
C PHE A 8 -6.43 8.46 13.03
N SER A 9 -5.36 7.76 13.43
CA SER A 9 -5.38 6.31 13.64
C SER A 9 -6.33 5.94 14.77
N GLY A 10 -7.31 5.07 14.46
CA GLY A 10 -8.29 4.61 15.42
C GLY A 10 -9.28 5.67 15.90
N LYS A 11 -9.32 6.84 15.28
CA LYS A 11 -10.22 7.93 15.62
C LYS A 11 -11.00 8.40 14.41
N LEU A 12 -12.28 8.70 14.63
CA LEU A 12 -13.07 9.43 13.64
C LEU A 12 -12.70 10.91 13.74
N PRO A 13 -12.37 11.58 12.62
CA PRO A 13 -12.12 13.01 12.67
C PRO A 13 -13.42 13.77 13.02
N ASP A 14 -13.30 14.78 13.84
CA ASP A 14 -14.42 15.62 14.30
C ASP A 14 -14.72 16.78 13.34
N ARG A 15 -13.96 16.90 12.27
CA ARG A 15 -14.12 17.91 11.22
C ARG A 15 -13.70 17.31 9.86
N LYS A 16 -14.01 17.99 8.79
CA LYS A 16 -13.51 17.62 7.46
C LYS A 16 -12.00 17.79 7.39
N LEU A 17 -11.35 16.89 6.68
CA LEU A 17 -9.91 16.95 6.46
C LEU A 17 -9.58 18.01 5.42
N THR A 18 -8.45 18.67 5.57
CA THR A 18 -7.87 19.46 4.49
C THR A 18 -7.35 18.52 3.41
N LEU A 19 -7.05 19.02 2.20
CA LEU A 19 -6.47 18.22 1.14
C LEU A 19 -5.14 17.60 1.56
N GLU A 20 -4.27 18.37 2.24
CA GLU A 20 -2.99 17.87 2.72
C GLU A 20 -3.16 16.75 3.75
N GLU A 21 -4.11 16.88 4.65
CA GLU A 21 -4.42 15.85 5.63
C GLU A 21 -4.98 14.60 4.94
N LEU A 22 -5.84 14.77 3.94
CA LEU A 22 -6.38 13.66 3.17
C LEU A 22 -5.26 12.90 2.46
N ILE A 23 -4.33 13.60 1.81
CA ILE A 23 -3.17 12.96 1.15
C ILE A 23 -2.38 12.10 2.14
N ARG A 24 -2.12 12.62 3.35
CA ARG A 24 -1.42 11.84 4.39
C ARG A 24 -2.23 10.62 4.82
N ALA A 25 -3.55 10.77 4.97
CA ALA A 25 -4.43 9.67 5.32
C ALA A 25 -4.42 8.58 4.24
N ILE A 26 -4.47 8.95 2.97
CA ILE A 26 -4.43 8.00 1.85
C ILE A 26 -3.08 7.25 1.81
N ARG A 27 -1.96 7.91 2.11
CA ARG A 27 -0.66 7.22 2.23
C ARG A 27 -0.69 6.13 3.29
N LEU A 28 -1.32 6.40 4.42
CA LEU A 28 -1.44 5.42 5.50
C LEU A 28 -2.41 4.29 5.13
N ASP A 29 -3.48 4.60 4.42
CA ASP A 29 -4.41 3.60 3.91
C ASP A 29 -3.69 2.66 2.91
N LEU A 30 -2.86 3.21 2.03
CA LEU A 30 -2.03 2.43 1.11
C LEU A 30 -1.05 1.52 1.88
N ALA A 31 -0.38 2.06 2.88
CA ALA A 31 0.53 1.29 3.73
C ALA A 31 -0.20 0.14 4.45
N ALA A 32 -1.43 0.39 4.92
CA ALA A 32 -2.26 -0.62 5.56
C ALA A 32 -2.63 -1.76 4.60
N GLU A 33 -2.91 -1.46 3.33
CA GLU A 33 -3.18 -2.48 2.32
C GLU A 33 -1.95 -3.36 2.07
N HIS A 34 -0.76 -2.76 1.95
CA HIS A 34 0.49 -3.52 1.81
C HIS A 34 0.77 -4.39 3.03
N GLU A 35 0.51 -3.89 4.22
CA GLU A 35 0.64 -4.67 5.45
C GLU A 35 -0.32 -5.86 5.46
N ALA A 36 -1.56 -5.64 5.04
CA ALA A 36 -2.57 -6.71 4.96
C ALA A 36 -2.15 -7.82 3.99
N VAL A 37 -1.61 -7.48 2.82
CA VAL A 37 -1.07 -8.45 1.86
C VAL A 37 0.00 -9.32 2.53
N HIS A 38 0.98 -8.70 3.18
CA HIS A 38 2.06 -9.39 3.87
C HIS A 38 1.52 -10.33 4.95
N LEU A 39 0.61 -9.84 5.78
CA LEU A 39 0.05 -10.59 6.90
C LEU A 39 -0.71 -11.84 6.42
N TYR A 40 -1.61 -11.68 5.44
CA TYR A 40 -2.43 -12.78 4.95
C TYR A 40 -1.61 -13.83 4.20
N MET A 41 -0.59 -13.40 3.43
CA MET A 41 0.32 -14.33 2.77
C MET A 41 1.17 -15.12 3.79
N ALA A 42 1.63 -14.47 4.85
CA ALA A 42 2.33 -15.14 5.94
C ALA A 42 1.45 -16.20 6.62
N HIS A 43 0.17 -15.86 6.88
CA HIS A 43 -0.78 -16.81 7.44
C HIS A 43 -1.06 -17.97 6.47
N ALA A 44 -1.18 -17.69 5.17
CA ALA A 44 -1.38 -18.74 4.16
C ALA A 44 -0.21 -19.71 4.12
N ASP A 45 1.02 -19.21 4.26
CA ASP A 45 2.23 -20.05 4.30
C ASP A 45 2.34 -20.86 5.59
N ALA A 46 1.69 -20.40 6.66
CA ALA A 46 1.76 -21.04 7.97
C ALA A 46 0.64 -22.04 8.26
N THR A 47 -0.25 -22.30 7.30
CA THR A 47 -1.35 -23.24 7.48
C THR A 47 -1.33 -24.34 6.43
N ASP A 48 -1.65 -25.57 6.84
CA ASP A 48 -1.86 -26.71 5.95
C ASP A 48 -3.33 -26.89 5.57
N HIS A 49 -4.22 -26.06 6.13
CA HIS A 49 -5.65 -26.16 5.85
C HIS A 49 -5.94 -25.64 4.43
N PRO A 50 -6.39 -26.50 3.49
CA PRO A 50 -6.49 -26.09 2.09
C PRO A 50 -7.46 -24.94 1.83
N LEU A 51 -8.59 -24.95 2.49
CA LEU A 51 -9.60 -23.89 2.33
C LEU A 51 -9.14 -22.58 2.93
N ALA A 52 -8.54 -22.62 4.13
CA ALA A 52 -8.02 -21.42 4.78
C ALA A 52 -6.92 -20.76 3.92
N ARG A 53 -6.00 -21.58 3.40
CA ARG A 53 -4.93 -21.11 2.51
C ARG A 53 -5.50 -20.43 1.27
N LYS A 54 -6.47 -21.06 0.62
CA LYS A 54 -7.08 -20.49 -0.59
C LYS A 54 -7.78 -19.16 -0.32
N VAL A 55 -8.54 -19.08 0.77
CA VAL A 55 -9.25 -17.85 1.16
C VAL A 55 -8.26 -16.74 1.48
N LEU A 56 -7.19 -17.04 2.24
CA LEU A 56 -6.18 -16.05 2.61
C LEU A 56 -5.47 -15.49 1.38
N ILE A 57 -5.11 -16.33 0.41
CA ILE A 57 -4.48 -15.89 -0.84
C ILE A 57 -5.44 -15.03 -1.65
N ASP A 58 -6.71 -15.42 -1.73
CA ASP A 58 -7.72 -14.65 -2.45
C ASP A 58 -7.88 -13.25 -1.84
N ILE A 59 -8.00 -13.16 -0.52
CA ILE A 59 -8.12 -11.87 0.18
C ILE A 59 -6.84 -11.04 -0.01
N ALA A 60 -5.65 -11.65 0.08
CA ALA A 60 -4.39 -10.95 -0.15
C ALA A 60 -4.34 -10.33 -1.55
N ASN A 61 -4.84 -11.04 -2.56
CA ASN A 61 -4.91 -10.51 -3.93
C ASN A 61 -5.91 -9.36 -4.06
N GLU A 62 -7.04 -9.40 -3.33
CA GLU A 62 -7.97 -8.29 -3.28
C GLU A 62 -7.33 -7.05 -2.65
N GLU A 63 -6.53 -7.22 -1.60
CA GLU A 63 -5.80 -6.12 -0.97
C GLU A 63 -4.77 -5.49 -1.93
N ARG A 64 -4.20 -6.28 -2.83
CA ARG A 64 -3.32 -5.74 -3.88
C ARG A 64 -4.08 -4.86 -4.87
N VAL A 65 -5.30 -5.21 -5.19
CA VAL A 65 -6.19 -4.38 -6.02
C VAL A 65 -6.50 -3.06 -5.28
N HIS A 66 -6.85 -3.14 -3.99
CA HIS A 66 -7.10 -1.95 -3.17
C HIS A 66 -5.87 -1.05 -3.09
N ALA A 67 -4.68 -1.62 -2.96
CA ALA A 67 -3.43 -0.85 -2.98
C ALA A 67 -3.28 -0.06 -4.28
N GLY A 68 -3.62 -0.67 -5.41
CA GLY A 68 -3.63 0.01 -6.71
C GLY A 68 -4.63 1.16 -6.76
N GLU A 69 -5.81 0.98 -6.18
CA GLU A 69 -6.82 2.03 -6.10
C GLU A 69 -6.33 3.22 -5.27
N PHE A 70 -5.77 2.97 -4.08
CA PHE A 70 -5.21 4.03 -3.25
C PHE A 70 -4.03 4.73 -3.92
N GLN A 71 -3.15 3.98 -4.59
CA GLN A 71 -2.03 4.58 -5.31
C GLN A 71 -2.51 5.51 -6.43
N ARG A 72 -3.52 5.10 -7.19
CA ARG A 72 -4.08 5.94 -8.25
C ARG A 72 -4.74 7.19 -7.68
N LEU A 73 -5.51 7.05 -6.61
CA LEU A 73 -6.11 8.18 -5.92
C LEU A 73 -5.04 9.17 -5.44
N LEU A 74 -3.98 8.65 -4.83
CA LEU A 74 -2.85 9.45 -4.36
C LEU A 74 -2.20 10.23 -5.51
N ASN A 75 -1.98 9.57 -6.65
CA ASN A 75 -1.42 10.21 -7.84
C ASN A 75 -2.29 11.37 -8.35
N LEU A 76 -3.60 11.24 -8.20
CA LEU A 76 -4.54 12.29 -8.63
C LEU A 76 -4.63 13.45 -7.64
N LEU A 77 -4.52 13.15 -6.34
CA LEU A 77 -4.61 14.18 -5.28
C LEU A 77 -3.31 14.94 -5.09
N ALA A 78 -2.16 14.29 -5.27
CA ALA A 78 -0.85 14.89 -5.11
C ALA A 78 -0.23 15.07 -6.50
N PRO A 79 -0.15 16.30 -7.06
CA PRO A 79 0.19 16.53 -8.47
C PRO A 79 1.57 16.02 -8.89
N ASP A 80 2.52 15.97 -7.97
CA ASP A 80 3.89 15.53 -8.24
C ASP A 80 4.14 14.04 -7.95
N GLU A 81 3.15 13.33 -7.41
CA GLU A 81 3.32 11.95 -6.96
C GLU A 81 3.74 11.01 -8.10
N ALA A 82 2.98 11.03 -9.19
CA ALA A 82 3.24 10.14 -10.33
C ALA A 82 4.62 10.38 -10.94
N ASN A 83 5.06 11.64 -11.03
CA ASN A 83 6.37 12.00 -11.60
C ASN A 83 7.51 11.54 -10.70
N LEU A 84 7.40 11.73 -9.40
CA LEU A 84 8.41 11.30 -8.44
C LEU A 84 8.51 9.77 -8.37
N MET A 85 7.36 9.09 -8.40
CA MET A 85 7.32 7.62 -8.43
C MET A 85 7.95 7.07 -9.72
N ALA A 86 7.67 7.70 -10.87
CA ALA A 86 8.26 7.32 -12.15
C ALA A 86 9.78 7.51 -12.15
N LYS A 87 10.27 8.58 -11.53
CA LYS A 87 11.70 8.81 -11.39
C LYS A 87 12.38 7.71 -10.58
N GLY A 88 11.75 7.30 -9.48
CA GLY A 88 12.24 6.16 -8.69
C GLY A 88 12.30 4.86 -9.48
N ALA A 89 11.28 4.58 -10.29
CA ALA A 89 11.25 3.41 -11.16
C ALA A 89 12.39 3.46 -12.20
N GLU A 90 12.64 4.63 -12.79
CA GLU A 90 13.73 4.84 -13.75
C GLU A 90 15.10 4.56 -13.12
N GLU A 91 15.31 5.01 -11.88
CA GLU A 91 16.56 4.77 -11.17
C GLU A 91 16.81 3.27 -10.95
N VAL A 92 15.76 2.51 -10.65
CA VAL A 92 15.86 1.05 -10.51
C VAL A 92 16.17 0.38 -11.85
N ASP A 93 15.54 0.85 -12.93
CA ASP A 93 15.81 0.34 -14.28
C ASP A 93 17.27 0.57 -14.68
N GLU A 94 17.85 1.71 -14.32
CA GLU A 94 19.27 1.99 -14.54
C GLU A 94 20.18 1.02 -13.77
N MET A 95 19.86 0.75 -12.50
CA MET A 95 20.59 -0.22 -11.69
C MET A 95 20.51 -1.62 -12.29
N LYS A 96 19.33 -2.02 -12.73
CA LYS A 96 19.09 -3.28 -13.40
C LYS A 96 19.95 -3.41 -14.65
N ASN A 97 20.00 -2.37 -15.49
CA ASN A 97 20.77 -2.35 -16.72
C ASN A 97 22.28 -2.46 -16.44
N LYS A 98 22.79 -1.77 -15.41
CA LYS A 98 24.20 -1.85 -15.01
C LYS A 98 24.57 -3.27 -14.55
N LEU A 99 23.63 -4.03 -14.03
CA LEU A 99 23.84 -5.41 -13.61
C LEU A 99 23.67 -6.41 -14.76
N GLY A 100 23.25 -5.96 -15.95
CA GLY A 100 23.04 -6.82 -17.11
C GLY A 100 21.76 -7.67 -17.01
N LEU A 101 20.82 -7.23 -16.21
CA LEU A 101 19.57 -7.97 -16.01
C LEU A 101 18.44 -7.52 -16.92
#